data_98f4a870dc3e7d1d6964e867842102d4
#
_entry.id   98f4a870dc3e7d1d6964e867842102d4
#
_cell.length_a   1.000
_cell.length_b   1.000
_cell.length_c   1.000
_cell.angle_alpha   90.00
_cell.angle_beta   90.00
_cell.angle_gamma   90.00
#
_symmetry.space_group_name_H-M   'P 1'
#
loop_
_entity.id
_entity.type
_entity.pdbx_description
1 polymer ?
#
loop_
_entity_poly.entity_id
_entity_poly.type
_entity_poly.pdbx_seq_one_letter_code
_entity_poly.pdbx_strand_id
1 'polypeptide(L)'
;MRKAQQAALVIRPFAHMLYRIQRHAITHSEDFTHPLLERRDVRKRAVILVGSDRGLCGSLNTNLFRAAAEFEPETTVYIAVGKRAAQFIARTRRQLAAEFTFSDSPRYSEARPIAAFARDLFLKGEVDQIQVIVTHFVNTLTQQAAILDFLPIGEIRELKIPGSELETDFAGTSAEIVFEPSPAAVLSYLIGHYLNIYIHAVLVEARASEQSARMVAMTAATDNATALIKELTLEYNKLRQGNITQELLEILGGQIGNQ
;
A
#
# COMPACT_ATOMS: atom_id res chain seq x y z
N MET A 1 12.09 -7.46 3.05
CA MET A 1 11.98 -6.45 4.11
C MET A 1 13.12 -5.43 4.05
N ARG A 2 14.41 -5.76 4.29
CA ARG A 2 15.53 -4.80 4.21
C ARG A 2 15.59 -3.99 2.91
N LYS A 3 15.34 -4.61 1.74
CA LYS A 3 15.32 -3.91 0.43
C LYS A 3 14.19 -2.89 0.31
N ALA A 4 13.00 -3.16 0.84
CA ALA A 4 11.86 -2.24 0.81
C ALA A 4 12.10 -1.04 1.75
N GLN A 5 12.67 -1.26 2.94
CA GLN A 5 13.08 -0.19 3.84
C GLN A 5 14.20 0.68 3.24
N GLN A 6 15.19 0.05 2.58
CA GLN A 6 16.24 0.81 1.88
C GLN A 6 15.67 1.64 0.73
N ALA A 7 14.70 1.12 -0.04
CA ALA A 7 14.06 1.88 -1.11
C ALA A 7 13.31 3.11 -0.58
N ALA A 8 12.62 2.99 0.56
CA ALA A 8 11.97 4.13 1.22
C ALA A 8 12.99 5.18 1.68
N LEU A 9 14.15 4.77 2.19
CA LEU A 9 15.23 5.68 2.60
C LEU A 9 15.87 6.43 1.43
N VAL A 10 15.93 5.83 0.24
CA VAL A 10 16.48 6.47 -0.96
C VAL A 10 15.57 7.59 -1.49
N ILE A 11 14.26 7.48 -1.29
CA ILE A 11 13.30 8.50 -1.73
C ILE A 11 13.37 9.76 -0.86
N ARG A 12 13.70 9.65 0.43
CA ARG A 12 13.74 10.76 1.40
C ARG A 12 14.60 11.95 0.96
N PRO A 13 15.88 11.81 0.56
CA PRO A 13 16.72 12.95 0.16
C PRO A 13 16.14 13.69 -1.05
N PHE A 14 15.53 12.95 -1.99
CA PHE A 14 14.91 13.52 -3.17
C PHE A 14 13.63 14.30 -2.83
N ALA A 15 12.82 13.76 -1.92
CA ALA A 15 11.66 14.44 -1.37
C ALA A 15 12.05 15.74 -0.67
N HIS A 16 13.12 15.75 0.11
CA HIS A 16 13.66 16.93 0.77
C HIS A 16 14.13 18.01 -0.23
N MET A 17 14.82 17.59 -1.29
CA MET A 17 15.27 18.50 -2.34
C MET A 17 14.10 19.18 -3.06
N LEU A 18 13.08 18.39 -3.45
CA LEU A 18 11.85 18.91 -4.07
C LEU A 18 11.15 19.91 -3.16
N TYR A 19 11.00 19.59 -1.88
CA TYR A 19 10.40 20.49 -0.90
C TYR A 19 11.15 21.82 -0.77
N ARG A 20 12.48 21.79 -0.77
CA ARG A 20 13.31 23.01 -0.74
C ARG A 20 13.09 23.88 -1.97
N ILE A 21 13.18 23.30 -3.17
CA ILE A 21 12.99 24.04 -4.42
C ILE A 21 11.59 24.65 -4.47
N GLN A 22 10.59 23.88 -4.06
CA GLN A 22 9.20 24.27 -4.01
C GLN A 22 8.98 25.45 -3.05
N ARG A 23 9.52 25.39 -1.83
CA ARG A 23 9.40 26.47 -0.85
C ARG A 23 10.03 27.78 -1.37
N HIS A 24 11.19 27.71 -2.03
CA HIS A 24 11.81 28.88 -2.63
C HIS A 24 11.01 29.43 -3.81
N ALA A 25 10.47 28.57 -4.67
CA ALA A 25 9.68 29.02 -5.81
C ALA A 25 8.36 29.70 -5.40
N ILE A 26 7.72 29.24 -4.33
CA ILE A 26 6.49 29.83 -3.78
C ILE A 26 6.75 31.24 -3.22
N THR A 27 7.88 31.46 -2.54
CA THR A 27 8.22 32.79 -2.00
C THR A 27 8.36 33.85 -3.10
N HIS A 28 8.59 33.41 -4.36
CA HIS A 28 8.77 34.30 -5.52
C HIS A 28 7.57 34.28 -6.49
N SER A 29 6.44 33.64 -6.13
CA SER A 29 5.24 33.49 -6.98
C SER A 29 3.98 33.62 -6.11
N GLU A 30 3.63 34.87 -5.73
CA GLU A 30 2.48 35.14 -4.84
C GLU A 30 1.12 34.73 -5.45
N ASP A 31 0.97 34.71 -6.78
CA ASP A 31 -0.29 34.41 -7.50
C ASP A 31 -0.22 33.13 -8.35
N PHE A 32 0.54 32.13 -7.93
CA PHE A 32 0.63 30.89 -8.70
C PHE A 32 -0.67 30.08 -8.65
N THR A 33 -1.36 29.97 -9.78
CA THR A 33 -2.54 29.14 -9.96
C THR A 33 -2.22 27.97 -10.88
N HIS A 34 -2.67 26.77 -10.52
CA HIS A 34 -2.49 25.59 -11.34
C HIS A 34 -3.76 24.71 -11.26
N PRO A 35 -4.24 24.12 -12.37
CA PRO A 35 -5.47 23.33 -12.39
C PRO A 35 -5.51 22.18 -11.38
N LEU A 36 -4.36 21.61 -11.02
CA LEU A 36 -4.24 20.51 -10.05
C LEU A 36 -4.35 20.96 -8.58
N LEU A 37 -4.36 22.28 -8.32
CA LEU A 37 -4.54 22.88 -7.00
C LEU A 37 -5.99 23.31 -6.76
N GLU A 38 -6.78 23.39 -7.82
CA GLU A 38 -8.14 23.90 -7.79
C GLU A 38 -9.06 22.97 -6.99
N ARG A 39 -9.60 23.46 -5.89
CA ARG A 39 -10.63 22.76 -5.11
C ARG A 39 -11.98 22.93 -5.79
N ARG A 40 -12.66 21.81 -6.05
CA ARG A 40 -14.00 21.75 -6.66
C ARG A 40 -14.99 21.15 -5.68
N ASP A 41 -16.27 21.42 -5.88
CA ASP A 41 -17.34 20.70 -5.16
C ASP A 41 -17.30 19.22 -5.57
N VAL A 42 -17.15 18.34 -4.60
CA VAL A 42 -16.95 16.92 -4.84
C VAL A 42 -18.27 16.23 -5.19
N ARG A 43 -18.52 15.99 -6.47
CA ARG A 43 -19.64 15.19 -6.98
C ARG A 43 -19.21 13.77 -7.34
N LYS A 44 -18.04 13.63 -7.93
CA LYS A 44 -17.45 12.34 -8.30
C LYS A 44 -16.02 12.21 -7.76
N ARG A 45 -15.69 11.03 -7.26
CA ARG A 45 -14.38 10.73 -6.72
C ARG A 45 -13.71 9.61 -7.51
N ALA A 46 -12.39 9.65 -7.62
CA ALA A 46 -11.62 8.47 -7.96
C ALA A 46 -10.85 7.97 -6.74
N VAL A 47 -10.76 6.66 -6.61
CA VAL A 47 -9.99 6.01 -5.54
C VAL A 47 -8.95 5.11 -6.16
N ILE A 48 -7.68 5.40 -5.90
CA ILE A 48 -6.55 4.53 -6.25
C ILE A 48 -6.43 3.50 -5.12
N LEU A 49 -6.88 2.27 -5.37
CA LEU A 49 -6.85 1.19 -4.39
C LEU A 49 -5.60 0.33 -4.60
N VAL A 50 -4.64 0.45 -3.68
CA VAL A 50 -3.35 -0.26 -3.76
C VAL A 50 -3.41 -1.54 -2.94
N GLY A 51 -3.68 -2.67 -3.60
CA GLY A 51 -3.75 -4.00 -3.00
C GLY A 51 -2.57 -4.88 -3.34
N SER A 52 -2.50 -6.05 -2.71
CA SER A 52 -1.46 -7.04 -3.03
C SER A 52 -1.79 -7.83 -4.30
N ASP A 53 -0.76 -8.44 -4.91
CA ASP A 53 -0.96 -9.41 -5.99
C ASP A 53 -1.24 -10.81 -5.46
N ARG A 54 -0.66 -11.16 -4.30
CA ARG A 54 -0.72 -12.50 -3.70
C ARG A 54 -1.44 -12.44 -2.36
N GLY A 55 -1.99 -13.58 -1.94
CA GLY A 55 -2.58 -13.78 -0.62
C GLY A 55 -1.55 -14.07 0.47
N LEU A 56 -2.03 -14.67 1.55
CA LEU A 56 -1.23 -15.08 2.72
C LEU A 56 -0.55 -13.91 3.45
N CYS A 57 -1.16 -12.75 3.41
CA CYS A 57 -0.71 -11.52 4.09
C CYS A 57 -1.65 -11.14 5.25
N GLY A 58 -2.24 -12.12 5.91
CA GLY A 58 -3.15 -11.90 7.03
C GLY A 58 -4.37 -11.06 6.67
N SER A 59 -4.72 -10.12 7.53
CA SER A 59 -5.88 -9.21 7.36
C SER A 59 -5.61 -7.99 6.48
N LEU A 60 -4.41 -7.83 5.90
CA LEU A 60 -4.00 -6.64 5.16
C LEU A 60 -5.02 -6.23 4.09
N ASN A 61 -5.35 -7.13 3.15
CA ASN A 61 -6.33 -6.82 2.10
C ASN A 61 -7.74 -6.63 2.65
N THR A 62 -8.13 -7.36 3.69
CA THR A 62 -9.46 -7.23 4.30
C THR A 62 -9.66 -5.84 4.91
N ASN A 63 -8.66 -5.32 5.60
CA ASN A 63 -8.71 -3.99 6.17
C ASN A 63 -8.74 -2.90 5.08
N LEU A 64 -7.93 -3.08 4.03
CA LEU A 64 -7.91 -2.19 2.87
C LEU A 64 -9.28 -2.14 2.16
N PHE A 65 -9.89 -3.30 1.93
CA PHE A 65 -11.18 -3.39 1.25
C PHE A 65 -12.33 -2.90 2.12
N ARG A 66 -12.23 -3.00 3.45
CA ARG A 66 -13.19 -2.39 4.36
C ARG A 66 -13.17 -0.87 4.23
N ALA A 67 -11.99 -0.25 4.22
CA ALA A 67 -11.86 1.19 3.99
C ALA A 67 -12.40 1.59 2.60
N ALA A 68 -12.13 0.79 1.57
CA ALA A 68 -12.68 1.03 0.23
C ALA A 68 -14.21 0.85 0.16
N ALA A 69 -14.80 0.02 1.02
CA ALA A 69 -16.24 -0.21 1.05
C ALA A 69 -17.04 0.96 1.63
N GLU A 70 -16.40 1.84 2.39
CA GLU A 70 -17.02 3.05 2.96
C GLU A 70 -17.38 4.10 1.89
N PHE A 71 -16.77 4.01 0.71
CA PHE A 71 -17.06 4.90 -0.40
C PHE A 71 -18.33 4.50 -1.14
N GLU A 72 -19.13 5.49 -1.48
CA GLU A 72 -20.39 5.30 -2.18
C GLU A 72 -20.17 4.80 -3.61
N PRO A 73 -20.78 3.68 -4.03
CA PRO A 73 -20.48 3.05 -5.33
C PRO A 73 -20.86 3.92 -6.54
N GLU A 74 -21.93 4.72 -6.44
CA GLU A 74 -22.47 5.51 -7.55
C GLU A 74 -21.61 6.73 -7.86
N THR A 75 -20.95 7.30 -6.86
CA THR A 75 -20.16 8.52 -6.98
C THR A 75 -18.66 8.25 -7.05
N THR A 76 -18.25 6.97 -6.91
CA THR A 76 -16.84 6.60 -6.81
C THR A 76 -16.40 5.68 -7.94
N VAL A 77 -15.32 6.07 -8.60
CA VAL A 77 -14.64 5.29 -9.65
C VAL A 77 -13.31 4.78 -9.09
N TYR A 78 -12.97 3.54 -9.38
CA TYR A 78 -11.77 2.92 -8.84
C TYR A 78 -10.66 2.75 -9.89
N ILE A 79 -9.44 3.04 -9.48
CA ILE A 79 -8.20 2.69 -10.17
C ILE A 79 -7.56 1.57 -9.34
N ALA A 80 -7.62 0.34 -9.86
CA ALA A 80 -7.04 -0.81 -9.17
C ALA A 80 -5.53 -0.87 -9.40
N VAL A 81 -4.77 -1.02 -8.33
CA VAL A 81 -3.34 -1.27 -8.38
C VAL A 81 -3.05 -2.57 -7.64
N GLY A 82 -2.73 -3.63 -8.40
CA GLY A 82 -2.59 -4.99 -7.90
C GLY A 82 -3.83 -5.87 -8.08
N LYS A 83 -3.59 -7.17 -8.31
CA LYS A 83 -4.62 -8.15 -8.67
C LYS A 83 -5.74 -8.29 -7.64
N ARG A 84 -5.43 -8.22 -6.35
CA ARG A 84 -6.45 -8.35 -5.29
C ARG A 84 -7.39 -7.17 -5.22
N ALA A 85 -6.89 -5.96 -5.52
CA ALA A 85 -7.72 -4.77 -5.63
C ALA A 85 -8.70 -4.89 -6.82
N ALA A 86 -8.22 -5.28 -8.00
CA ALA A 86 -9.06 -5.49 -9.17
C ALA A 86 -10.15 -6.56 -8.93
N GLN A 87 -9.78 -7.69 -8.33
CA GLN A 87 -10.72 -8.75 -7.96
C GLN A 87 -11.80 -8.26 -6.97
N PHE A 88 -11.43 -7.45 -5.99
CA PHE A 88 -12.39 -6.88 -5.04
C PHE A 88 -13.40 -5.98 -5.76
N ILE A 89 -12.93 -5.05 -6.60
CA ILE A 89 -13.77 -4.12 -7.34
C ILE A 89 -14.74 -4.87 -8.26
N ALA A 90 -14.25 -5.87 -9.00
CA ALA A 90 -15.07 -6.70 -9.87
C ALA A 90 -16.14 -7.50 -9.09
N ARG A 91 -15.78 -8.09 -7.95
CA ARG A 91 -16.72 -8.86 -7.11
C ARG A 91 -17.80 -8.00 -6.48
N THR A 92 -17.48 -6.76 -6.12
CA THR A 92 -18.41 -5.81 -5.51
C THR A 92 -19.17 -4.98 -6.55
N ARG A 93 -18.96 -5.25 -7.84
CA ARG A 93 -19.60 -4.56 -8.97
C ARG A 93 -19.44 -3.04 -8.92
N ARG A 94 -18.30 -2.57 -8.43
CA ARG A 94 -17.95 -1.15 -8.39
C ARG A 94 -17.35 -0.72 -9.72
N GLN A 95 -17.43 0.56 -10.02
CA GLN A 95 -16.92 1.10 -11.29
C GLN A 95 -15.38 1.07 -11.31
N LEU A 96 -14.81 0.29 -12.23
CA LEU A 96 -13.37 0.21 -12.48
C LEU A 96 -13.01 1.10 -13.69
N ALA A 97 -12.12 2.07 -13.48
CA ALA A 97 -11.59 2.92 -14.55
C ALA A 97 -10.36 2.32 -15.23
N ALA A 98 -9.43 1.79 -14.43
CA ALA A 98 -8.21 1.16 -14.93
C ALA A 98 -7.65 0.16 -13.92
N GLU A 99 -6.84 -0.77 -14.43
CA GLU A 99 -6.08 -1.73 -13.63
C GLU A 99 -4.60 -1.60 -13.97
N PHE A 100 -3.78 -1.53 -12.90
CA PHE A 100 -2.32 -1.50 -13.00
C PHE A 100 -1.72 -2.59 -12.13
N THR A 101 -0.56 -3.08 -12.54
CA THR A 101 0.26 -4.02 -11.77
C THR A 101 1.62 -3.40 -11.49
N PHE A 102 2.28 -3.86 -10.45
CA PHE A 102 3.62 -3.40 -10.08
C PHE A 102 4.46 -4.55 -9.53
N SER A 103 5.76 -4.45 -9.69
CA SER A 103 6.73 -5.49 -9.33
C SER A 103 6.98 -5.60 -7.82
N ASP A 104 7.68 -6.66 -7.41
CA ASP A 104 8.11 -6.84 -6.00
C ASP A 104 9.10 -5.76 -5.53
N SER A 105 9.76 -5.09 -6.45
CA SER A 105 10.56 -3.88 -6.23
C SER A 105 9.99 -2.77 -7.11
N PRO A 106 9.01 -1.99 -6.63
CA PRO A 106 8.33 -0.98 -7.42
C PRO A 106 9.33 0.01 -8.05
N ARG A 107 9.19 0.22 -9.36
CA ARG A 107 10.05 1.17 -10.10
C ARG A 107 9.30 2.47 -10.33
N TYR A 108 10.04 3.55 -10.43
CA TYR A 108 9.48 4.85 -10.79
C TYR A 108 8.71 4.81 -12.13
N SER A 109 9.18 4.00 -13.09
CA SER A 109 8.51 3.80 -14.38
C SER A 109 7.11 3.16 -14.27
N GLU A 110 6.84 2.41 -13.21
CA GLU A 110 5.54 1.78 -12.94
C GLU A 110 4.56 2.76 -12.26
N ALA A 111 5.07 3.72 -11.51
CA ALA A 111 4.27 4.77 -10.87
C ALA A 111 3.76 5.83 -11.86
N ARG A 112 4.57 6.17 -12.88
CA ARG A 112 4.24 7.20 -13.87
C ARG A 112 2.90 7.00 -14.58
N PRO A 113 2.57 5.83 -15.16
CA PRO A 113 1.29 5.63 -15.83
C PRO A 113 0.10 5.75 -14.89
N ILE A 114 0.23 5.34 -13.63
CA ILE A 114 -0.82 5.46 -12.61
C ILE A 114 -1.08 6.94 -12.31
N ALA A 115 -0.02 7.69 -12.02
CA ALA A 115 -0.12 9.12 -11.74
C ALA A 115 -0.63 9.91 -12.94
N ALA A 116 -0.17 9.59 -14.15
CA ALA A 116 -0.63 10.23 -15.39
C ALA A 116 -2.12 9.98 -15.64
N PHE A 117 -2.57 8.73 -15.50
CA PHE A 117 -3.98 8.38 -15.68
C PHE A 117 -4.88 9.11 -14.68
N ALA A 118 -4.49 9.11 -13.40
CA ALA A 118 -5.23 9.81 -12.34
C ALA A 118 -5.28 11.32 -12.61
N ARG A 119 -4.14 11.94 -12.94
CA ARG A 119 -4.06 13.35 -13.30
C ARG A 119 -4.98 13.70 -14.49
N ASP A 120 -4.97 12.87 -15.52
CA ASP A 120 -5.75 13.12 -16.74
C ASP A 120 -7.26 13.01 -16.48
N LEU A 121 -7.73 12.08 -15.61
CA LEU A 121 -9.12 12.03 -15.15
C LEU A 121 -9.54 13.32 -14.45
N PHE A 122 -8.67 13.85 -13.58
CA PHE A 122 -8.94 15.09 -12.85
C PHE A 122 -8.96 16.31 -13.77
N LEU A 123 -7.98 16.42 -14.67
CA LEU A 123 -7.90 17.56 -15.62
C LEU A 123 -9.05 17.59 -16.62
N LYS A 124 -9.55 16.43 -17.04
CA LYS A 124 -10.75 16.33 -17.91
C LYS A 124 -12.05 16.64 -17.17
N GLY A 125 -12.04 16.79 -15.85
CA GLY A 125 -13.23 17.02 -15.05
C GLY A 125 -14.14 15.78 -14.92
N GLU A 126 -13.61 14.58 -15.18
CA GLU A 126 -14.34 13.33 -15.00
C GLU A 126 -14.52 13.00 -13.50
N VAL A 127 -13.60 13.48 -12.67
CA VAL A 127 -13.62 13.39 -11.21
C VAL A 127 -13.15 14.71 -10.58
N ASP A 128 -13.71 15.03 -9.41
CA ASP A 128 -13.45 16.26 -8.67
C ASP A 128 -12.41 16.07 -7.55
N GLN A 129 -12.23 14.83 -7.10
CA GLN A 129 -11.27 14.45 -6.06
C GLN A 129 -10.68 13.09 -6.37
N ILE A 130 -9.40 12.92 -6.04
CA ILE A 130 -8.72 11.61 -6.11
C ILE A 130 -8.06 11.32 -4.78
N GLN A 131 -8.36 10.14 -4.23
CA GLN A 131 -7.79 9.64 -2.99
C GLN A 131 -7.06 8.33 -3.24
N VAL A 132 -6.08 8.03 -2.40
CA VAL A 132 -5.32 6.77 -2.42
C VAL A 132 -5.63 5.99 -1.17
N ILE A 133 -6.06 4.75 -1.32
CA ILE A 133 -6.18 3.80 -0.22
C ILE A 133 -5.00 2.85 -0.27
N VAL A 134 -4.19 2.90 0.77
CA VAL A 134 -2.95 2.13 0.89
C VAL A 134 -2.78 1.61 2.31
N THR A 135 -2.01 0.55 2.46
CA THR A 135 -1.62 0.09 3.80
C THR A 135 -0.36 0.81 4.25
N HIS A 136 -0.52 1.64 5.27
CA HIS A 136 0.57 2.34 5.94
C HIS A 136 1.38 1.40 6.85
N PHE A 137 2.70 1.46 6.74
CA PHE A 137 3.63 0.69 7.56
C PHE A 137 3.94 1.42 8.87
N VAL A 138 3.31 1.03 9.95
CA VAL A 138 3.59 1.56 11.29
C VAL A 138 4.81 0.85 11.88
N ASN A 139 4.75 -0.48 11.95
CA ASN A 139 5.85 -1.35 12.37
C ASN A 139 5.69 -2.75 11.79
N THR A 140 6.60 -3.66 12.11
CA THR A 140 6.61 -5.03 11.59
C THR A 140 5.33 -5.81 11.90
N LEU A 141 4.71 -5.55 13.04
CA LEU A 141 3.52 -6.27 13.51
C LEU A 141 2.22 -5.54 13.14
N THR A 142 2.27 -4.22 12.97
CA THR A 142 1.09 -3.38 12.78
C THR A 142 1.15 -2.66 11.45
N GLN A 143 0.15 -2.93 10.60
CA GLN A 143 -0.10 -2.23 9.37
C GLN A 143 -1.55 -1.74 9.38
N GLN A 144 -1.78 -0.49 8.98
CA GLN A 144 -3.09 0.13 8.99
C GLN A 144 -3.48 0.60 7.60
N ALA A 145 -4.76 0.41 7.22
CA ALA A 145 -5.28 1.03 6.03
C ALA A 145 -5.37 2.54 6.25
N ALA A 146 -4.85 3.30 5.32
CA ALA A 146 -4.87 4.76 5.32
C ALA A 146 -5.52 5.27 4.04
N ILE A 147 -6.30 6.33 4.17
CA ILE A 147 -6.88 7.08 3.06
C ILE A 147 -6.09 8.39 2.97
N LEU A 148 -5.44 8.60 1.84
CA LEU A 148 -4.59 9.76 1.59
C LEU A 148 -5.17 10.57 0.45
N ASP A 149 -5.22 11.89 0.59
CA ASP A 149 -5.61 12.77 -0.50
C ASP A 149 -4.49 12.86 -1.53
N PHE A 150 -4.86 12.77 -2.81
CA PHE A 150 -3.94 12.85 -3.93
C PHE A 150 -4.20 14.07 -4.82
N LEU A 151 -5.44 14.29 -5.21
CA LEU A 151 -5.88 15.47 -5.97
C LEU A 151 -7.26 15.95 -5.47
N PRO A 152 -7.48 17.27 -5.41
CA PRO A 152 -6.52 18.34 -5.67
C PRO A 152 -5.36 18.31 -4.68
N ILE A 153 -4.21 18.76 -5.15
CA ILE A 153 -3.07 18.97 -4.28
C ILE A 153 -3.46 20.11 -3.33
N GLY A 154 -3.40 19.88 -2.03
CA GLY A 154 -3.64 20.92 -1.05
C GLY A 154 -2.72 22.14 -1.22
N GLU A 155 -2.57 22.95 -0.19
CA GLU A 155 -1.59 24.04 -0.27
C GLU A 155 -0.21 23.47 -0.58
N ILE A 156 0.47 24.07 -1.58
CA ILE A 156 1.83 23.64 -1.98
C ILE A 156 2.79 23.65 -0.77
N ARG A 157 2.49 24.44 0.26
CA ARG A 157 3.25 24.50 1.53
C ARG A 157 3.11 23.23 2.39
N GLU A 158 2.07 22.44 2.16
CA GLU A 158 1.74 21.24 2.97
C GLU A 158 2.05 19.91 2.27
N LEU A 159 2.74 19.95 1.12
CA LEU A 159 3.05 18.74 0.37
C LEU A 159 3.91 17.77 1.20
N LYS A 160 3.34 16.64 1.55
CA LYS A 160 4.03 15.54 2.25
C LYS A 160 4.10 14.33 1.35
N ILE A 161 5.26 13.72 1.27
CA ILE A 161 5.42 12.42 0.61
C ILE A 161 5.19 11.34 1.67
N PRO A 162 4.31 10.35 1.42
CA PRO A 162 4.06 9.26 2.35
C PRO A 162 5.37 8.58 2.77
N GLY A 163 5.52 8.30 4.08
CA GLY A 163 6.72 7.68 4.63
C GLY A 163 7.92 8.61 4.82
N SER A 164 7.83 9.90 4.50
CA SER A 164 8.83 10.89 4.84
C SER A 164 8.33 11.77 5.99
N GLU A 165 8.73 11.47 7.21
CA GLU A 165 8.64 12.41 8.31
C GLU A 165 9.70 13.48 8.07
N LEU A 166 9.26 14.62 7.54
CA LEU A 166 10.13 15.80 7.35
C LEU A 166 10.25 16.50 8.69
N GLU A 167 11.39 16.32 9.35
CA GLU A 167 11.78 17.26 10.39
C GLU A 167 11.94 18.64 9.76
N THR A 168 11.16 19.59 10.26
CA THR A 168 11.02 20.95 9.70
C THR A 168 12.21 21.86 9.97
N ASP A 169 13.30 21.36 10.56
CA ASP A 169 14.49 22.15 10.90
C ASP A 169 15.54 22.15 9.79
N PHE A 170 15.25 22.91 8.74
CA PHE A 170 16.29 23.34 7.79
C PHE A 170 16.59 24.84 7.93
N ALA A 171 17.10 25.22 9.09
CA ALA A 171 17.86 26.45 9.25
C ALA A 171 19.28 26.22 8.71
N GLY A 172 19.52 26.52 7.45
CA GLY A 172 20.87 26.39 6.96
C GLY A 172 21.02 26.43 5.44
N THR A 173 21.52 27.51 4.97
CA THR A 173 21.97 27.97 3.65
C THR A 173 20.90 28.68 2.84
N SER A 174 20.92 30.02 2.98
CA SER A 174 20.36 31.00 2.05
C SER A 174 21.20 31.02 0.77
N ALA A 175 21.22 29.90 0.03
CA ALA A 175 21.72 29.95 -1.33
C ALA A 175 20.63 30.60 -2.18
N GLU A 176 20.95 31.67 -2.87
CA GLU A 176 20.09 32.36 -3.82
C GLU A 176 19.84 31.38 -4.98
N ILE A 177 18.58 30.89 -5.11
CA ILE A 177 18.19 29.93 -6.17
C ILE A 177 17.68 30.77 -7.35
N VAL A 178 18.35 30.68 -8.47
CA VAL A 178 17.91 31.30 -9.74
C VAL A 178 17.01 30.32 -10.47
N PHE A 179 15.80 30.76 -10.84
CA PHE A 179 14.82 29.95 -11.58
C PHE A 179 14.84 30.30 -13.06
N GLU A 180 15.08 29.30 -13.91
CA GLU A 180 15.00 29.41 -15.36
C GLU A 180 13.99 28.42 -15.93
N PRO A 181 13.04 28.83 -16.81
CA PRO A 181 12.84 30.18 -17.34
C PRO A 181 12.10 31.12 -16.39
N SER A 182 11.29 30.62 -15.46
CA SER A 182 10.57 31.40 -14.45
C SER A 182 10.15 30.52 -13.27
N PRO A 183 9.95 31.09 -12.06
CA PRO A 183 9.47 30.32 -10.90
C PRO A 183 8.16 29.57 -11.18
N ALA A 184 7.20 30.17 -11.88
CA ALA A 184 5.92 29.56 -12.21
C ALA A 184 6.06 28.34 -13.16
N ALA A 185 6.94 28.44 -14.16
CA ALA A 185 7.21 27.32 -15.08
C ALA A 185 7.87 26.15 -14.34
N VAL A 186 8.82 26.44 -13.46
CA VAL A 186 9.49 25.42 -12.63
C VAL A 186 8.49 24.76 -11.68
N LEU A 187 7.60 25.53 -11.02
CA LEU A 187 6.55 24.99 -10.16
C LEU A 187 5.60 24.07 -10.92
N SER A 188 5.14 24.47 -12.10
CA SER A 188 4.26 23.66 -12.94
C SER A 188 4.90 22.30 -13.31
N TYR A 189 6.18 22.30 -13.66
CA TYR A 189 6.94 21.07 -13.92
C TYR A 189 7.09 20.21 -12.66
N LEU A 190 7.40 20.83 -11.53
CA LEU A 190 7.58 20.12 -10.25
C LEU A 190 6.30 19.46 -9.75
N ILE A 191 5.13 20.06 -9.96
CA ILE A 191 3.83 19.47 -9.59
C ILE A 191 3.63 18.14 -10.31
N GLY A 192 3.86 18.08 -11.62
CA GLY A 192 3.75 16.83 -12.36
C GLY A 192 4.73 15.76 -11.89
N HIS A 193 5.95 16.18 -11.55
CA HIS A 193 6.98 15.28 -11.03
C HIS A 193 6.67 14.79 -9.61
N TYR A 194 6.15 15.68 -8.77
CA TYR A 194 5.69 15.36 -7.42
C TYR A 194 4.64 14.23 -7.42
N LEU A 195 3.62 14.30 -8.28
CA LEU A 195 2.60 13.27 -8.37
C LEU A 195 3.18 11.88 -8.69
N ASN A 196 4.17 11.82 -9.58
CA ASN A 196 4.84 10.57 -9.92
C ASN A 196 5.63 9.99 -8.74
N ILE A 197 6.32 10.87 -7.98
CA ILE A 197 7.08 10.46 -6.80
C ILE A 197 6.14 10.03 -5.68
N TYR A 198 5.03 10.76 -5.49
CA TYR A 198 4.02 10.42 -4.51
C TYR A 198 3.49 8.99 -4.72
N ILE A 199 3.04 8.67 -5.93
CA ILE A 199 2.58 7.33 -6.26
C ILE A 199 3.71 6.31 -6.09
N HIS A 200 4.95 6.62 -6.49
CA HIS A 200 6.08 5.71 -6.29
C HIS A 200 6.32 5.42 -4.80
N ALA A 201 6.29 6.44 -3.95
CA ALA A 201 6.42 6.26 -2.50
C ALA A 201 5.31 5.36 -1.93
N VAL A 202 4.06 5.60 -2.35
CA VAL A 202 2.89 4.79 -1.98
C VAL A 202 3.09 3.31 -2.38
N LEU A 203 3.57 3.03 -3.60
CA LEU A 203 3.80 1.66 -4.05
C LEU A 203 4.90 0.97 -3.24
N VAL A 204 5.98 1.67 -2.93
CA VAL A 204 7.08 1.15 -2.09
C VAL A 204 6.60 0.86 -0.68
N GLU A 205 5.82 1.75 -0.09
CA GLU A 205 5.23 1.58 1.24
C GLU A 205 4.23 0.42 1.28
N ALA A 206 3.35 0.31 0.30
CA ALA A 206 2.41 -0.80 0.16
C ALA A 206 3.14 -2.15 0.08
N ARG A 207 4.23 -2.22 -0.68
CA ARG A 207 5.02 -3.45 -0.80
C ARG A 207 5.75 -3.79 0.49
N ALA A 208 6.29 -2.80 1.22
CA ALA A 208 6.91 -3.00 2.52
C ALA A 208 5.90 -3.56 3.54
N SER A 209 4.70 -2.98 3.58
CA SER A 209 3.58 -3.42 4.43
C SER A 209 3.14 -4.85 4.08
N GLU A 210 2.98 -5.17 2.80
CA GLU A 210 2.61 -6.49 2.31
C GLU A 210 3.62 -7.57 2.71
N GLN A 211 4.91 -7.31 2.53
CA GLN A 211 5.97 -8.27 2.88
C GLN A 211 6.05 -8.48 4.40
N SER A 212 5.85 -7.43 5.18
CA SER A 212 5.81 -7.51 6.64
C SER A 212 4.62 -8.33 7.14
N ALA A 213 3.42 -8.02 6.65
CA ALA A 213 2.20 -8.76 7.00
C ALA A 213 2.29 -10.24 6.61
N ARG A 214 2.85 -10.53 5.44
CA ARG A 214 3.09 -11.92 5.00
C ARG A 214 4.07 -12.64 5.91
N MET A 215 5.16 -11.99 6.31
CA MET A 215 6.13 -12.59 7.23
C MET A 215 5.45 -12.99 8.55
N VAL A 216 4.69 -12.09 9.17
CA VAL A 216 3.99 -12.35 10.42
C VAL A 216 2.97 -13.49 10.25
N ALA A 217 2.16 -13.45 9.19
CA ALA A 217 1.17 -14.48 8.92
C ALA A 217 1.79 -15.87 8.70
N MET A 218 2.91 -15.94 7.99
CA MET A 218 3.59 -17.20 7.72
C MET A 218 4.32 -17.74 8.95
N THR A 219 4.88 -16.88 9.82
CA THR A 219 5.43 -17.30 11.10
C THR A 219 4.35 -17.93 11.97
N ALA A 220 3.21 -17.25 12.15
CA ALA A 220 2.09 -17.79 12.91
C ALA A 220 1.55 -19.11 12.32
N ALA A 221 1.49 -19.23 11.00
CA ALA A 221 1.08 -20.47 10.33
C ALA A 221 2.05 -21.63 10.60
N THR A 222 3.36 -21.35 10.61
CA THR A 222 4.40 -22.34 10.92
C THR A 222 4.30 -22.82 12.37
N ASP A 223 4.09 -21.90 13.30
CA ASP A 223 3.95 -22.24 14.73
C ASP A 223 2.70 -23.11 14.97
N ASN A 224 1.57 -22.75 14.36
CA ASN A 224 0.34 -23.52 14.43
C ASN A 224 0.50 -24.93 13.81
N ALA A 225 1.15 -25.04 12.64
CA ALA A 225 1.41 -26.32 12.00
C ALA A 225 2.31 -27.21 12.88
N THR A 226 3.33 -26.63 13.52
CA THR A 226 4.22 -27.37 14.42
C THR A 226 3.48 -27.87 15.65
N ALA A 227 2.57 -27.07 16.22
CA ALA A 227 1.74 -27.49 17.35
C ALA A 227 0.80 -28.63 16.95
N LEU A 228 0.13 -28.54 15.81
CA LEU A 228 -0.75 -29.57 15.28
C LEU A 228 -0.01 -30.90 15.00
N ILE A 229 1.20 -30.84 14.45
CA ILE A 229 2.02 -32.04 14.21
C ILE A 229 2.32 -32.76 15.55
N LYS A 230 2.66 -32.01 16.60
CA LYS A 230 2.91 -32.59 17.93
C LYS A 230 1.65 -33.28 18.49
N GLU A 231 0.50 -32.63 18.39
CA GLU A 231 -0.77 -33.16 18.86
C GLU A 231 -1.14 -34.46 18.11
N LEU A 232 -1.12 -34.44 16.79
CA LEU A 232 -1.40 -35.62 15.96
C LEU A 232 -0.41 -36.74 16.18
N THR A 233 0.86 -36.45 16.45
CA THR A 233 1.88 -37.47 16.76
C THR A 233 1.57 -38.16 18.10
N LEU A 234 1.12 -37.41 19.10
CA LEU A 234 0.70 -37.98 20.39
C LEU A 234 -0.52 -38.88 20.23
N GLU A 235 -1.53 -38.42 19.48
CA GLU A 235 -2.76 -39.19 19.20
C GLU A 235 -2.44 -40.47 18.43
N TYR A 236 -1.61 -40.37 17.38
CA TYR A 236 -1.16 -41.57 16.63
C TYR A 236 -0.47 -42.59 17.52
N ASN A 237 0.48 -42.15 18.37
CA ASN A 237 1.18 -43.06 19.28
C ASN A 237 0.23 -43.72 20.29
N LYS A 238 -0.76 -42.97 20.80
CA LYS A 238 -1.78 -43.54 21.73
C LYS A 238 -2.61 -44.57 21.01
N LEU A 239 -3.10 -44.31 19.81
CA LEU A 239 -3.84 -45.28 19.01
C LEU A 239 -3.00 -46.51 18.67
N ARG A 240 -1.75 -46.31 18.25
CA ARG A 240 -0.83 -47.41 17.98
C ARG A 240 -0.63 -48.33 19.19
N GLN A 241 -0.39 -47.73 20.39
CA GLN A 241 -0.27 -48.50 21.60
C GLN A 241 -1.56 -49.28 21.96
N GLY A 242 -2.73 -48.64 21.78
CA GLY A 242 -4.03 -49.28 21.93
C GLY A 242 -4.20 -50.48 21.04
N ASN A 243 -3.90 -50.34 19.74
CA ASN A 243 -3.99 -51.45 18.78
C ASN A 243 -3.04 -52.59 19.12
N ILE A 244 -1.77 -52.28 19.44
CA ILE A 244 -0.82 -53.33 19.85
C ILE A 244 -1.29 -54.07 21.11
N THR A 245 -1.86 -53.36 22.09
CA THR A 245 -2.39 -53.98 23.31
C THR A 245 -3.59 -54.87 22.98
N GLN A 246 -4.47 -54.44 22.11
CA GLN A 246 -5.63 -55.24 21.65
C GLN A 246 -5.19 -56.50 20.91
N GLU A 247 -4.24 -56.38 19.96
CA GLU A 247 -3.69 -57.54 19.25
C GLU A 247 -3.05 -58.56 20.22
N LEU A 248 -2.29 -58.08 21.23
CA LEU A 248 -1.73 -58.99 22.25
C LEU A 248 -2.79 -59.67 23.09
N LEU A 249 -3.89 -58.99 23.44
CA LEU A 249 -5.00 -59.58 24.18
C LEU A 249 -5.74 -60.62 23.36
N GLU A 250 -5.94 -60.39 22.05
CA GLU A 250 -6.54 -61.34 21.14
C GLU A 250 -5.71 -62.63 20.98
N ILE A 251 -4.38 -62.51 20.88
CA ILE A 251 -3.45 -63.65 20.80
C ILE A 251 -3.50 -64.46 22.11
N LEU A 252 -3.44 -63.81 23.29
CA LEU A 252 -3.50 -64.46 24.57
C LEU A 252 -4.87 -65.12 24.85
N GLY A 253 -5.97 -64.42 24.45
CA GLY A 253 -7.32 -64.96 24.60
C GLY A 253 -7.57 -66.18 23.69
N GLY A 254 -7.01 -66.19 22.49
CA GLY A 254 -7.05 -67.33 21.58
C GLY A 254 -6.30 -68.58 22.07
N GLN A 255 -5.24 -68.41 22.88
CA GLN A 255 -4.49 -69.52 23.48
C GLN A 255 -5.23 -70.18 24.68
N ILE A 256 -5.98 -69.39 25.44
CA ILE A 256 -6.74 -69.89 26.61
C ILE A 256 -8.01 -70.64 26.16
N GLY A 257 -8.56 -70.34 25.00
CA GLY A 257 -9.75 -71.03 24.46
C GLY A 257 -9.47 -72.38 23.77
N ASN A 258 -8.19 -72.76 23.63
CA ASN A 258 -7.77 -74.02 22.99
C ASN A 258 -7.21 -75.08 23.97
N GLN A 259 -7.39 -74.92 25.26
CA GLN A 259 -7.14 -75.88 26.31
C GLN A 259 -8.52 -76.35 26.90
#